data_e8b5e052cb64c532d416752d96f1a93d
#
_entry.id   e8b5e052cb64c532d416752d96f1a93d
#
_cell.length_a   1.000
_cell.length_b   1.000
_cell.length_c   1.000
_cell.angle_alpha   90.00
_cell.angle_beta   90.00
_cell.angle_gamma   90.00
#
_symmetry.space_group_name_H-M   'P 1'
#
loop_
_entity.id
_entity.type
_entity.pdbx_description
1 polymer ?
#
loop_
_entity_poly.entity_id
_entity_poly.type
_entity_poly.pdbx_seq_one_letter_code
_entity_poly.pdbx_strand_id
1 'polypeptide(L)'
;RDFCLSRGLGDVYKRQTLKYFERIKLVAGPNGLDRTVTWPYVGQTSTVSQWVHGGELLFITGIVHSADKLKDLILECIQKKLAGLVILVGNEYINSIPEELLSQADAADFPLFEMPWDVKLIDVTREITDLIMRDKFEIKKSKNFLGRLLFASDVDYRQMLDTAIINDIHLLEYKFIAVFNVSHPADEIMTDAGHDSLEDKLQHSVDSLCKEKQLPVTTLVYGNNVICLASAPTQEKAAEAAAYLETVCGLLSQLYSGRNLYLSFGRPYADVEQIKISYQEAQKALLLWKKMGRSNHIVYYSQLGLYRLLFKIDDKEEIREYYHYNLGVLLQHDSKNNSELLETLRQYLYCNGNLVKTSQALFIHRNTLLYRLNQIRDLLGRDIDDALVRLELLSSIVAKDYLEE
;
A
#
# COMPACT_ATOMS: atom_id res chain seq x y z
N ARG A 1 12.39 -7.40 31.17
CA ARG A 1 12.43 -6.41 30.06
C ARG A 1 12.44 -7.21 28.77
N ASP A 2 11.33 -7.13 28.07
CA ASP A 2 10.95 -8.05 27.01
C ASP A 2 11.73 -7.84 25.73
N PHE A 3 12.30 -8.92 25.29
CA PHE A 3 13.10 -9.10 24.10
C PHE A 3 12.24 -8.93 22.85
N CYS A 4 12.46 -7.89 22.05
CA CYS A 4 11.61 -7.56 20.91
C CYS A 4 12.31 -7.75 19.56
N LEU A 5 12.78 -8.98 19.25
CA LEU A 5 13.02 -9.40 17.86
C LEU A 5 11.70 -9.57 17.09
N SER A 6 10.55 -9.36 17.76
CA SER A 6 9.22 -9.60 17.21
C SER A 6 8.70 -8.51 16.29
N ARG A 7 9.33 -7.33 16.20
CA ARG A 7 8.90 -6.31 15.22
C ARG A 7 9.41 -6.58 13.80
N GLY A 8 10.56 -7.26 13.67
CA GLY A 8 11.05 -7.72 12.38
C GLY A 8 10.56 -9.12 11.98
N LEU A 9 10.01 -9.92 12.90
CA LEU A 9 9.49 -11.28 12.69
C LEU A 9 7.95 -11.35 12.85
N GLY A 10 7.24 -10.21 12.90
CA GLY A 10 5.78 -10.08 12.93
C GLY A 10 5.07 -11.09 13.82
N ASP A 11 4.78 -10.76 15.04
CA ASP A 11 3.67 -11.11 15.92
C ASP A 11 3.99 -11.59 17.34
N VAL A 12 3.23 -11.04 18.29
CA VAL A 12 3.15 -11.43 19.71
C VAL A 12 2.82 -12.93 19.89
N TYR A 13 2.19 -13.55 18.91
CA TYR A 13 1.83 -14.98 18.92
C TYR A 13 3.05 -15.92 18.75
N LYS A 14 4.14 -15.45 18.16
CA LYS A 14 5.35 -16.24 17.89
C LYS A 14 6.31 -16.29 19.08
N ARG A 15 6.15 -15.44 20.09
CA ARG A 15 6.95 -15.46 21.33
C ARG A 15 6.82 -16.77 22.12
N GLN A 16 5.68 -17.44 22.03
CA GLN A 16 5.42 -18.67 22.81
C GLN A 16 6.00 -19.93 22.16
N THR A 17 6.56 -19.85 20.97
CA THR A 17 7.04 -21.02 20.20
C THR A 17 8.56 -21.14 20.11
N LEU A 18 9.34 -20.12 20.52
CA LEU A 18 10.79 -20.11 20.39
C LEU A 18 11.48 -20.60 21.68
N LYS A 19 11.59 -21.90 21.83
CA LYS A 19 12.12 -22.55 23.04
C LYS A 19 13.60 -22.23 23.30
N TYR A 20 14.40 -22.13 22.27
CA TYR A 20 15.86 -21.93 22.38
C TYR A 20 16.23 -20.45 22.32
N PHE A 21 15.41 -19.62 21.70
CA PHE A 21 15.65 -18.19 21.57
C PHE A 21 15.49 -17.42 22.89
N GLU A 22 14.71 -17.93 23.84
CA GLU A 22 14.56 -17.34 25.18
C GLU A 22 15.89 -17.26 25.96
N ARG A 23 16.90 -18.09 25.58
CA ARG A 23 18.20 -18.12 26.19
C ARG A 23 19.21 -17.16 25.56
N ILE A 24 18.84 -16.50 24.45
CA ILE A 24 19.66 -15.48 23.80
C ILE A 24 19.32 -14.11 24.42
N LYS A 25 20.33 -13.42 24.92
CA LYS A 25 20.18 -12.14 25.61
C LYS A 25 20.65 -10.99 24.72
N LEU A 26 19.86 -9.98 24.55
CA LEU A 26 20.32 -8.71 23.99
C LEU A 26 21.22 -8.02 25.01
N VAL A 27 22.44 -7.66 24.60
CA VAL A 27 23.43 -7.01 25.44
C VAL A 27 23.77 -5.59 25.01
N ALA A 28 23.53 -5.23 23.73
CA ALA A 28 23.70 -3.86 23.22
C ALA A 28 22.83 -3.62 21.98
N GLY A 29 22.66 -2.37 21.58
CA GLY A 29 21.94 -1.92 20.38
C GLY A 29 20.41 -2.11 20.41
N PRO A 30 19.70 -1.77 21.50
CA PRO A 30 18.26 -2.02 21.64
C PRO A 30 17.39 -1.27 20.60
N ASN A 31 17.85 -0.12 20.12
CA ASN A 31 17.09 0.67 19.12
C ASN A 31 17.16 0.05 17.71
N GLY A 32 18.08 -0.87 17.46
CA GLY A 32 18.22 -1.57 16.18
C GLY A 32 17.38 -2.85 16.06
N LEU A 33 16.51 -3.17 17.02
CA LEU A 33 15.70 -4.39 17.03
C LEU A 33 14.59 -4.41 15.95
N ASP A 34 14.33 -3.30 15.28
CA ASP A 34 13.37 -3.21 14.18
C ASP A 34 13.91 -3.78 12.84
N ARG A 35 15.18 -4.19 12.80
CA ARG A 35 15.81 -4.76 11.61
C ARG A 35 15.21 -6.14 11.29
N THR A 36 14.87 -6.36 10.02
CA THR A 36 14.34 -7.66 9.55
C THR A 36 15.46 -8.68 9.43
N VAL A 37 15.26 -9.85 10.02
CA VAL A 37 16.17 -10.98 9.84
C VAL A 37 15.80 -11.76 8.60
N THR A 38 16.69 -11.78 7.59
CA THR A 38 16.48 -12.48 6.31
C THR A 38 16.92 -13.94 6.37
N TRP A 39 18.01 -14.25 7.11
CA TRP A 39 18.60 -15.58 7.26
C TRP A 39 19.54 -15.66 8.46
N PRO A 40 19.58 -16.78 9.21
CA PRO A 40 20.64 -17.02 10.19
C PRO A 40 21.91 -17.51 9.47
N TYR A 41 23.05 -16.85 9.72
CA TYR A 41 24.34 -17.20 9.12
C TYR A 41 25.36 -17.52 10.20
N VAL A 42 26.05 -18.66 10.10
CA VAL A 42 27.09 -19.05 11.01
C VAL A 42 28.47 -18.76 10.39
N GLY A 43 29.16 -17.75 10.92
CA GLY A 43 30.50 -17.34 10.47
C GLY A 43 31.59 -17.89 11.34
N GLN A 44 32.65 -18.45 10.73
CA GLN A 44 33.87 -18.91 11.39
C GLN A 44 35.10 -18.17 10.89
N THR A 45 34.96 -17.22 9.99
CA THR A 45 36.05 -16.46 9.37
C THR A 45 36.16 -15.06 9.97
N SER A 46 37.36 -14.47 9.91
CA SER A 46 37.64 -13.13 10.41
C SER A 46 37.01 -12.01 9.58
N THR A 47 36.48 -12.33 8.41
CA THR A 47 35.77 -11.38 7.50
C THR A 47 34.50 -12.03 6.98
N VAL A 48 33.40 -11.32 6.99
CA VAL A 48 32.09 -11.82 6.53
C VAL A 48 31.61 -11.12 5.26
N SER A 49 32.25 -10.02 4.85
CA SER A 49 31.82 -9.15 3.76
C SER A 49 31.61 -9.83 2.41
N GLN A 50 32.32 -10.93 2.16
CA GLN A 50 32.21 -11.71 0.92
C GLN A 50 31.06 -12.72 0.92
N TRP A 51 30.47 -12.99 2.10
CA TRP A 51 29.52 -14.09 2.31
C TRP A 51 28.12 -13.61 2.72
N VAL A 52 27.93 -12.32 2.92
CA VAL A 52 26.68 -11.72 3.38
C VAL A 52 26.15 -10.70 2.38
N HIS A 53 24.82 -10.61 2.28
CA HIS A 53 24.12 -9.69 1.38
C HIS A 53 23.43 -8.53 2.12
N GLY A 54 23.28 -8.65 3.46
CA GLY A 54 22.55 -7.73 4.32
C GLY A 54 21.26 -8.34 4.88
N GLY A 55 20.92 -7.96 6.11
CA GLY A 55 19.75 -8.50 6.80
C GLY A 55 19.98 -9.87 7.47
N GLU A 56 21.15 -10.51 7.35
CA GLU A 56 21.45 -11.75 8.05
C GLU A 56 21.63 -11.51 9.56
N LEU A 57 21.24 -12.49 10.38
CA LEU A 57 21.63 -12.61 11.79
C LEU A 57 22.87 -13.50 11.86
N LEU A 58 24.01 -12.89 12.14
CA LEU A 58 25.30 -13.59 12.19
C LEU A 58 25.51 -14.27 13.54
N PHE A 59 25.90 -15.53 13.53
CA PHE A 59 26.33 -16.29 14.70
C PHE A 59 27.83 -16.56 14.62
N ILE A 60 28.57 -16.24 15.70
CA ILE A 60 30.00 -16.54 15.81
C ILE A 60 30.29 -17.33 17.07
N THR A 61 31.22 -18.31 16.95
CA THR A 61 31.59 -19.20 18.05
C THR A 61 32.73 -18.65 18.89
N GLY A 62 33.34 -17.55 18.50
CA GLY A 62 34.47 -16.95 19.23
C GLY A 62 35.79 -17.67 19.09
N ILE A 63 35.85 -18.82 18.41
CA ILE A 63 37.06 -19.70 18.32
C ILE A 63 38.23 -19.00 17.62
N VAL A 64 37.96 -18.03 16.76
CA VAL A 64 38.98 -17.46 15.82
C VAL A 64 39.25 -15.98 16.10
N HIS A 65 38.59 -15.37 17.09
CA HIS A 65 38.56 -13.90 17.21
C HIS A 65 39.24 -13.40 18.50
N SER A 66 40.35 -12.64 18.35
CA SER A 66 40.85 -11.74 19.41
C SER A 66 39.87 -10.54 19.53
N ALA A 67 39.93 -9.81 20.66
CA ALA A 67 39.07 -8.63 20.90
C ALA A 67 39.12 -7.60 19.76
N ASP A 68 40.33 -7.35 19.20
CA ASP A 68 40.51 -6.41 18.08
C ASP A 68 39.78 -6.88 16.81
N LYS A 69 39.86 -8.18 16.52
CA LYS A 69 39.17 -8.74 15.34
C LYS A 69 37.65 -8.73 15.49
N LEU A 70 37.11 -8.85 16.70
CA LEU A 70 35.69 -8.71 16.97
C LEU A 70 35.21 -7.27 16.73
N LYS A 71 36.04 -6.28 17.04
CA LYS A 71 35.75 -4.88 16.81
C LYS A 71 35.63 -4.58 15.31
N ASP A 72 36.56 -5.07 14.51
CA ASP A 72 36.54 -4.95 13.06
C ASP A 72 35.33 -5.69 12.47
N LEU A 73 35.00 -6.85 12.99
CA LEU A 73 33.82 -7.64 12.54
C LEU A 73 32.50 -6.91 12.79
N ILE A 74 32.32 -6.24 13.95
CA ILE A 74 31.12 -5.46 14.24
C ILE A 74 31.00 -4.29 13.25
N LEU A 75 32.08 -3.58 12.95
CA LEU A 75 32.08 -2.52 11.96
C LEU A 75 31.69 -3.03 10.58
N GLU A 76 32.22 -4.18 10.19
CA GLU A 76 31.87 -4.84 8.93
C GLU A 76 30.38 -5.23 8.87
N CYS A 77 29.84 -5.81 9.96
CA CYS A 77 28.42 -6.14 10.09
C CYS A 77 27.51 -4.91 9.95
N ILE A 78 27.90 -3.78 10.56
CA ILE A 78 27.17 -2.51 10.46
C ILE A 78 27.20 -1.98 9.02
N GLN A 79 28.38 -1.96 8.38
CA GLN A 79 28.54 -1.50 6.99
C GLN A 79 27.74 -2.34 6.00
N LYS A 80 27.68 -3.65 6.23
CA LYS A 80 26.91 -4.60 5.42
C LYS A 80 25.42 -4.65 5.78
N LYS A 81 24.98 -3.84 6.73
CA LYS A 81 23.58 -3.77 7.18
C LYS A 81 23.01 -5.11 7.64
N LEU A 82 23.78 -5.90 8.38
CA LEU A 82 23.28 -7.11 9.01
C LEU A 82 22.19 -6.79 10.03
N ALA A 83 21.30 -7.74 10.29
CA ALA A 83 20.23 -7.59 11.27
C ALA A 83 20.76 -7.57 12.72
N GLY A 84 21.83 -8.30 12.98
CA GLY A 84 22.48 -8.35 14.29
C GLY A 84 23.61 -9.38 14.33
N LEU A 85 24.29 -9.43 15.48
CA LEU A 85 25.37 -10.37 15.76
C LEU A 85 25.08 -11.13 17.06
N VAL A 86 25.16 -12.45 17.03
CA VAL A 86 25.05 -13.34 18.17
C VAL A 86 26.42 -13.93 18.47
N ILE A 87 26.96 -13.69 19.69
CA ILE A 87 28.23 -14.21 20.14
C ILE A 87 27.96 -15.33 21.13
N LEU A 88 28.54 -16.51 20.88
CA LEU A 88 28.51 -17.63 21.79
C LEU A 88 29.51 -17.41 22.91
N VAL A 89 29.04 -17.48 24.16
CA VAL A 89 29.83 -17.22 25.36
C VAL A 89 29.94 -18.50 26.21
N GLY A 90 31.15 -18.84 26.64
CA GLY A 90 31.41 -20.02 27.46
C GLY A 90 32.87 -20.18 27.80
N ASN A 91 33.18 -21.09 28.78
CA ASN A 91 34.47 -21.22 29.46
C ASN A 91 35.66 -21.55 28.55
N GLU A 92 35.44 -22.07 27.34
CA GLU A 92 36.56 -22.50 26.48
C GLU A 92 36.91 -21.45 25.40
N TYR A 93 36.12 -20.36 25.25
CA TYR A 93 36.29 -19.41 24.16
C TYR A 93 36.21 -17.95 24.61
N ILE A 94 35.01 -17.35 24.62
CA ILE A 94 34.80 -16.00 25.11
C ILE A 94 34.04 -16.09 26.43
N ASN A 95 34.65 -15.67 27.54
CA ASN A 95 34.00 -15.70 28.84
C ASN A 95 32.96 -14.57 29.01
N SER A 96 33.22 -13.42 28.39
CA SER A 96 32.31 -12.26 28.38
C SER A 96 32.61 -11.35 27.19
N ILE A 97 31.59 -10.65 26.71
CA ILE A 97 31.74 -9.66 25.63
C ILE A 97 32.38 -8.40 26.23
N PRO A 98 33.51 -7.90 25.68
CA PRO A 98 34.18 -6.69 26.17
C PRO A 98 33.30 -5.45 26.14
N GLU A 99 33.40 -4.57 27.16
CA GLU A 99 32.60 -3.34 27.24
C GLU A 99 32.76 -2.39 26.04
N GLU A 100 33.98 -2.39 25.44
CA GLU A 100 34.22 -1.60 24.23
C GLU A 100 33.32 -2.01 23.06
N LEU A 101 33.04 -3.32 22.90
CA LEU A 101 32.18 -3.84 21.84
C LEU A 101 30.71 -3.52 22.12
N LEU A 102 30.30 -3.55 23.38
CA LEU A 102 28.95 -3.14 23.79
C LEU A 102 28.71 -1.65 23.46
N SER A 103 29.66 -0.80 23.84
CA SER A 103 29.60 0.65 23.57
C SER A 103 29.57 0.96 22.07
N GLN A 104 30.33 0.22 21.26
CA GLN A 104 30.36 0.37 19.81
C GLN A 104 29.03 -0.05 19.17
N ALA A 105 28.45 -1.14 19.61
CA ALA A 105 27.17 -1.64 19.13
C ALA A 105 26.01 -0.67 19.52
N ASP A 106 26.03 -0.16 20.75
CA ASP A 106 25.06 0.84 21.21
C ASP A 106 25.15 2.14 20.41
N ALA A 107 26.35 2.65 20.16
CA ALA A 107 26.55 3.88 19.39
C ALA A 107 26.06 3.77 17.94
N ALA A 108 25.99 2.55 17.39
CA ALA A 108 25.55 2.27 16.03
C ALA A 108 24.11 1.74 15.95
N ASP A 109 23.39 1.67 17.08
CA ASP A 109 22.08 1.01 17.17
C ASP A 109 22.11 -0.39 16.50
N PHE A 110 23.19 -1.14 16.73
CA PHE A 110 23.40 -2.46 16.14
C PHE A 110 23.12 -3.57 17.16
N PRO A 111 22.10 -4.43 16.95
CA PRO A 111 21.72 -5.48 17.90
C PRO A 111 22.84 -6.48 18.11
N LEU A 112 23.35 -6.52 19.34
CA LEU A 112 24.36 -7.48 19.78
C LEU A 112 23.77 -8.41 20.85
N PHE A 113 23.93 -9.71 20.64
CA PHE A 113 23.36 -10.74 21.49
C PHE A 113 24.43 -11.65 22.05
N GLU A 114 24.17 -12.13 23.26
CA GLU A 114 24.93 -13.18 23.94
C GLU A 114 24.12 -14.47 23.95
N MET A 115 24.72 -15.56 23.53
CA MET A 115 24.13 -16.90 23.58
C MET A 115 25.05 -17.85 24.38
N PRO A 116 24.52 -18.56 25.40
CA PRO A 116 25.31 -19.53 26.16
C PRO A 116 25.80 -20.68 25.26
N TRP A 117 27.04 -21.13 25.48
CA TRP A 117 27.66 -22.19 24.67
C TRP A 117 26.93 -23.54 24.72
N ASP A 118 26.22 -23.84 25.80
CA ASP A 118 25.45 -25.07 25.97
C ASP A 118 24.16 -25.10 25.13
N VAL A 119 23.78 -23.98 24.53
CA VAL A 119 22.69 -23.91 23.59
C VAL A 119 23.15 -24.37 22.21
N LYS A 120 22.53 -25.42 21.69
CA LYS A 120 22.89 -25.99 20.39
C LYS A 120 22.56 -25.02 19.26
N LEU A 121 23.61 -24.51 18.63
CA LEU A 121 23.48 -23.55 17.53
C LEU A 121 22.56 -24.03 16.39
N ILE A 122 22.62 -25.34 16.10
CA ILE A 122 21.78 -25.96 15.07
C ILE A 122 20.27 -25.87 15.40
N ASP A 123 19.88 -25.94 16.67
CA ASP A 123 18.49 -25.87 17.08
C ASP A 123 17.98 -24.45 16.98
N VAL A 124 18.79 -23.46 17.38
CA VAL A 124 18.46 -22.02 17.26
C VAL A 124 18.35 -21.60 15.79
N THR A 125 19.33 -21.93 14.97
CA THR A 125 19.31 -21.56 13.54
C THR A 125 18.16 -22.24 12.78
N ARG A 126 17.83 -23.48 13.13
CA ARG A 126 16.64 -24.18 12.59
C ARG A 126 15.37 -23.45 12.98
N GLU A 127 15.21 -23.12 14.27
CA GLU A 127 14.01 -22.42 14.77
C GLU A 127 13.79 -21.08 14.08
N ILE A 128 14.86 -20.28 13.88
CA ILE A 128 14.81 -19.02 13.12
C ILE A 128 14.46 -19.27 11.64
N THR A 129 15.10 -20.26 11.01
CA THR A 129 14.84 -20.62 9.62
C THR A 129 13.40 -21.04 9.41
N ASP A 130 12.86 -21.88 10.30
CA ASP A 130 11.46 -22.33 10.24
C ASP A 130 10.48 -21.18 10.35
N LEU A 131 10.78 -20.17 11.18
CA LEU A 131 9.97 -18.95 11.27
C LEU A 131 10.00 -18.15 9.97
N ILE A 132 11.20 -17.86 9.45
CA ILE A 132 11.38 -17.12 8.20
C ILE A 132 10.66 -17.86 7.05
N MET A 133 10.78 -19.19 6.98
CA MET A 133 10.13 -19.99 5.95
C MET A 133 8.60 -20.01 6.11
N ARG A 134 8.09 -20.11 7.34
CA ARG A 134 6.64 -20.01 7.60
C ARG A 134 6.10 -18.67 7.12
N ASP A 135 6.74 -17.56 7.43
CA ASP A 135 6.32 -16.24 6.97
C ASP A 135 6.36 -16.12 5.44
N LYS A 136 7.43 -16.56 4.79
CA LYS A 136 7.53 -16.58 3.33
C LYS A 136 6.48 -17.52 2.70
N PHE A 137 6.17 -18.64 3.33
CA PHE A 137 5.18 -19.60 2.85
C PHE A 137 3.75 -19.10 3.00
N GLU A 138 3.42 -18.44 4.13
CA GLU A 138 2.13 -17.80 4.37
C GLU A 138 1.87 -16.66 3.36
N ILE A 139 2.86 -15.78 3.15
CA ILE A 139 2.80 -14.71 2.15
C ILE A 139 2.61 -15.30 0.74
N LYS A 140 3.31 -16.39 0.40
CA LYS A 140 3.20 -17.04 -0.91
C LYS A 140 1.83 -17.72 -1.11
N LYS A 141 1.24 -18.32 -0.07
CA LYS A 141 -0.11 -18.90 -0.11
C LYS A 141 -1.17 -17.84 -0.34
N SER A 142 -1.12 -16.76 0.40
CA SER A 142 -2.03 -15.63 0.31
C SER A 142 -1.92 -14.93 -1.06
N LYS A 143 -0.70 -14.66 -1.53
CA LYS A 143 -0.44 -14.13 -2.88
C LYS A 143 -1.00 -15.05 -3.98
N ASN A 144 -0.81 -16.35 -3.86
CA ASN A 144 -1.32 -17.33 -4.84
C ASN A 144 -2.85 -17.41 -4.82
N PHE A 145 -3.49 -17.36 -3.65
CA PHE A 145 -4.95 -17.38 -3.51
C PHE A 145 -5.59 -16.17 -4.18
N LEU A 146 -5.23 -14.95 -3.75
CA LEU A 146 -5.82 -13.72 -4.26
C LEU A 146 -5.47 -13.49 -5.75
N GLY A 147 -4.25 -13.83 -6.15
CA GLY A 147 -3.83 -13.77 -7.55
C GLY A 147 -4.68 -14.67 -8.45
N ARG A 148 -4.93 -15.93 -8.05
CA ARG A 148 -5.81 -16.84 -8.79
C ARG A 148 -7.24 -16.34 -8.83
N LEU A 149 -7.78 -15.89 -7.68
CA LEU A 149 -9.14 -15.39 -7.57
C LEU A 149 -9.41 -14.20 -8.51
N LEU A 150 -8.45 -13.28 -8.65
CA LEU A 150 -8.62 -12.05 -9.41
C LEU A 150 -8.27 -12.20 -10.91
N PHE A 151 -7.23 -12.99 -11.23
CA PHE A 151 -6.61 -12.94 -12.55
C PHE A 151 -6.74 -14.23 -13.37
N ALA A 152 -7.11 -15.39 -12.76
CA ALA A 152 -7.33 -16.59 -13.53
C ALA A 152 -8.57 -16.46 -14.44
N SER A 153 -8.49 -16.99 -15.65
CA SER A 153 -9.58 -16.99 -16.62
C SER A 153 -10.70 -17.98 -16.25
N ASP A 154 -10.32 -19.11 -15.66
CA ASP A 154 -11.23 -20.15 -15.23
C ASP A 154 -11.01 -20.43 -13.73
N VAL A 155 -11.97 -20.00 -12.91
CA VAL A 155 -11.91 -20.10 -11.44
C VAL A 155 -12.99 -21.06 -10.96
N ASP A 156 -12.58 -22.20 -10.42
CA ASP A 156 -13.47 -23.05 -9.63
C ASP A 156 -13.64 -22.42 -8.23
N TYR A 157 -14.74 -21.68 -8.05
CA TYR A 157 -15.03 -20.97 -6.80
C TYR A 157 -15.25 -21.90 -5.62
N ARG A 158 -15.72 -23.14 -5.82
CA ARG A 158 -15.83 -24.13 -4.74
C ARG A 158 -14.47 -24.55 -4.26
N GLN A 159 -13.57 -24.91 -5.19
CA GLN A 159 -12.19 -25.22 -4.85
C GLN A 159 -11.47 -24.03 -4.21
N MET A 160 -11.81 -22.81 -4.61
CA MET A 160 -11.24 -21.59 -3.99
C MET A 160 -11.73 -21.40 -2.55
N LEU A 161 -12.99 -21.71 -2.23
CA LEU A 161 -13.48 -21.68 -0.84
C LEU A 161 -12.77 -22.71 0.03
N ASP A 162 -12.60 -23.94 -0.46
CA ASP A 162 -11.83 -24.98 0.24
C ASP A 162 -10.36 -24.52 0.45
N THR A 163 -9.77 -23.90 -0.56
CA THR A 163 -8.41 -23.35 -0.49
C THR A 163 -8.32 -22.23 0.54
N ALA A 164 -9.34 -21.38 0.66
CA ALA A 164 -9.41 -20.32 1.66
C ALA A 164 -9.38 -20.92 3.08
N ILE A 165 -10.21 -21.93 3.34
CA ILE A 165 -10.28 -22.63 4.64
C ILE A 165 -8.92 -23.26 4.98
N ILE A 166 -8.31 -23.99 4.04
CA ILE A 166 -7.01 -24.65 4.24
C ILE A 166 -5.89 -23.65 4.56
N ASN A 167 -5.98 -22.45 3.98
CA ASN A 167 -4.98 -21.39 4.16
C ASN A 167 -5.33 -20.38 5.26
N ASP A 168 -6.35 -20.65 6.09
CA ASP A 168 -6.81 -19.77 7.17
C ASP A 168 -7.19 -18.36 6.67
N ILE A 169 -7.70 -18.29 5.43
CA ILE A 169 -8.21 -17.05 4.85
C ILE A 169 -9.68 -16.93 5.20
N HIS A 170 -10.01 -16.01 6.09
CA HIS A 170 -11.39 -15.81 6.54
C HIS A 170 -12.18 -15.03 5.49
N LEU A 171 -13.06 -15.74 4.75
CA LEU A 171 -14.04 -15.14 3.83
C LEU A 171 -15.39 -15.06 4.54
N LEU A 172 -15.63 -13.92 5.20
CA LEU A 172 -16.92 -13.66 5.87
C LEU A 172 -18.01 -13.29 4.86
N GLU A 173 -19.24 -13.03 5.35
CA GLU A 173 -20.43 -12.80 4.51
C GLU A 173 -20.20 -11.74 3.44
N TYR A 174 -19.71 -10.55 3.81
CA TYR A 174 -19.45 -9.45 2.87
C TYR A 174 -17.93 -9.31 2.59
N LYS A 175 -17.58 -9.27 1.32
CA LYS A 175 -16.20 -9.17 0.84
C LYS A 175 -16.06 -7.98 -0.10
N PHE A 176 -14.98 -7.21 0.04
CA PHE A 176 -14.68 -6.10 -0.85
C PHE A 176 -13.18 -5.98 -1.10
N ILE A 177 -12.84 -5.34 -2.21
CA ILE A 177 -11.47 -5.01 -2.55
C ILE A 177 -11.19 -3.53 -2.25
N ALA A 178 -10.07 -3.30 -1.57
CA ALA A 178 -9.42 -2.01 -1.47
C ALA A 178 -8.07 -2.07 -2.21
N VAL A 179 -7.69 -0.98 -2.87
CA VAL A 179 -6.43 -0.88 -3.60
C VAL A 179 -5.66 0.34 -3.12
N PHE A 180 -4.51 0.09 -2.49
CA PHE A 180 -3.51 1.12 -2.23
C PHE A 180 -2.60 1.25 -3.44
N ASN A 181 -2.34 2.47 -3.87
CA ASN A 181 -1.44 2.76 -4.98
C ASN A 181 -0.49 3.88 -4.61
N VAL A 182 0.80 3.64 -4.80
CA VAL A 182 1.85 4.65 -4.58
C VAL A 182 2.26 5.24 -5.92
N SER A 183 2.33 6.59 -6.00
CA SER A 183 2.91 7.24 -7.16
C SER A 183 4.43 7.21 -7.07
N HIS A 184 5.09 6.80 -8.17
CA HIS A 184 6.52 6.95 -8.32
C HIS A 184 6.82 8.29 -9.01
N PRO A 185 7.83 9.05 -8.59
CA PRO A 185 8.33 10.19 -9.36
C PRO A 185 8.77 9.73 -10.75
N ALA A 186 8.56 10.56 -11.76
CA ALA A 186 8.85 10.23 -13.16
C ALA A 186 10.33 9.87 -13.44
N ASP A 187 11.24 10.28 -12.56
CA ASP A 187 12.70 10.10 -12.69
C ASP A 187 13.25 8.89 -11.90
N GLU A 188 12.41 8.15 -11.17
CA GLU A 188 12.86 6.95 -10.47
C GLU A 188 13.00 5.79 -11.46
N ILE A 189 14.19 5.60 -12.01
CA ILE A 189 14.54 4.37 -12.74
C ILE A 189 14.43 3.22 -11.75
N MET A 190 13.57 2.25 -12.04
CA MET A 190 13.44 0.99 -11.29
C MET A 190 14.79 0.28 -11.33
N THR A 191 15.66 0.56 -10.37
CA THR A 191 16.87 -0.23 -10.18
C THR A 191 16.47 -1.52 -9.49
N ASP A 192 16.44 -2.60 -10.26
CA ASP A 192 16.35 -3.99 -9.84
C ASP A 192 17.59 -4.36 -9.02
N ALA A 193 17.65 -3.95 -7.77
CA ALA A 193 18.72 -4.31 -6.86
C ALA A 193 18.12 -4.76 -5.52
N GLY A 194 17.72 -6.04 -5.44
CA GLY A 194 17.85 -6.88 -4.23
C GLY A 194 17.19 -6.44 -2.92
N HIS A 195 16.39 -5.37 -2.90
CA HIS A 195 15.68 -4.88 -1.73
C HIS A 195 14.18 -4.97 -1.95
N ASP A 196 13.41 -5.26 -0.89
CA ASP A 196 11.95 -5.21 -0.91
C ASP A 196 11.47 -3.93 -1.61
N SER A 197 10.61 -4.09 -2.60
CA SER A 197 10.05 -2.94 -3.33
C SER A 197 9.27 -2.03 -2.37
N LEU A 198 9.00 -0.80 -2.79
CA LEU A 198 8.18 0.11 -2.00
C LEU A 198 6.80 -0.49 -1.71
N GLU A 199 6.25 -1.20 -2.68
CA GLU A 199 4.98 -1.89 -2.58
C GLU A 199 5.03 -3.07 -1.61
N ASP A 200 6.14 -3.82 -1.53
CA ASP A 200 6.31 -4.88 -0.54
C ASP A 200 6.37 -4.29 0.89
N LYS A 201 7.06 -3.18 1.08
CA LYS A 201 7.09 -2.46 2.37
C LYS A 201 5.70 -1.93 2.74
N LEU A 202 4.99 -1.36 1.77
CA LEU A 202 3.61 -0.90 1.96
C LEU A 202 2.69 -2.08 2.33
N GLN A 203 2.81 -3.22 1.62
CA GLN A 203 2.07 -4.44 1.93
C GLN A 203 2.31 -4.89 3.37
N HIS A 204 3.57 -4.99 3.81
CA HIS A 204 3.91 -5.39 5.17
C HIS A 204 3.34 -4.45 6.22
N SER A 205 3.35 -3.13 5.96
CA SER A 205 2.77 -2.14 6.87
C SER A 205 1.25 -2.28 6.97
N VAL A 206 0.56 -2.47 5.84
CA VAL A 206 -0.89 -2.71 5.80
C VAL A 206 -1.24 -4.00 6.54
N ASP A 207 -0.54 -5.10 6.26
CA ASP A 207 -0.76 -6.40 6.91
C ASP A 207 -0.57 -6.30 8.44
N SER A 208 0.49 -5.63 8.89
CA SER A 208 0.78 -5.45 10.32
C SER A 208 -0.33 -4.68 11.03
N LEU A 209 -0.75 -3.54 10.47
CA LEU A 209 -1.80 -2.70 11.06
C LEU A 209 -3.18 -3.42 11.06
N CYS A 210 -3.50 -4.15 9.98
CA CYS A 210 -4.75 -4.92 9.92
C CYS A 210 -4.75 -6.08 10.92
N LYS A 211 -3.63 -6.77 11.11
CA LYS A 211 -3.48 -7.84 12.10
C LYS A 211 -3.62 -7.31 13.53
N GLU A 212 -3.00 -6.17 13.86
CA GLU A 212 -3.12 -5.54 15.18
C GLU A 212 -4.60 -5.27 15.53
N LYS A 213 -5.40 -4.89 14.55
CA LYS A 213 -6.85 -4.66 14.70
C LYS A 213 -7.68 -5.93 14.55
N GLN A 214 -7.06 -7.09 14.30
CA GLN A 214 -7.75 -8.35 14.00
C GLN A 214 -8.74 -8.25 12.82
N LEU A 215 -8.42 -7.39 11.84
CA LEU A 215 -9.22 -7.24 10.64
C LEU A 215 -8.86 -8.35 9.65
N PRO A 216 -9.83 -9.17 9.18
CA PRO A 216 -9.56 -10.22 8.21
C PRO A 216 -9.31 -9.59 6.83
N VAL A 217 -8.03 -9.38 6.54
CA VAL A 217 -7.52 -8.82 5.27
C VAL A 217 -6.48 -9.76 4.69
N THR A 218 -6.58 -10.01 3.40
CA THR A 218 -5.58 -10.73 2.60
C THR A 218 -5.03 -9.79 1.55
N THR A 219 -3.71 -9.66 1.46
CA THR A 219 -3.07 -8.69 0.57
C THR A 219 -2.27 -9.33 -0.55
N LEU A 220 -2.14 -8.61 -1.67
CA LEU A 220 -1.37 -8.99 -2.84
C LEU A 220 -0.71 -7.75 -3.46
N VAL A 221 0.59 -7.78 -3.68
CA VAL A 221 1.28 -6.79 -4.51
C VAL A 221 1.12 -7.17 -5.98
N TYR A 222 0.64 -6.23 -6.80
CA TYR A 222 0.51 -6.38 -8.24
C TYR A 222 0.80 -5.05 -8.96
N GLY A 223 1.92 -4.99 -9.68
CA GLY A 223 2.45 -3.73 -10.19
C GLY A 223 2.65 -2.73 -9.06
N ASN A 224 2.24 -1.49 -9.26
CA ASN A 224 2.37 -0.41 -8.27
C ASN A 224 1.20 -0.39 -7.24
N ASN A 225 0.52 -1.52 -7.08
CA ASN A 225 -0.67 -1.62 -6.22
C ASN A 225 -0.47 -2.65 -5.12
N VAL A 226 -0.98 -2.34 -3.94
CA VAL A 226 -1.26 -3.32 -2.88
C VAL A 226 -2.77 -3.54 -2.86
N ILE A 227 -3.19 -4.72 -3.31
CA ILE A 227 -4.59 -5.13 -3.37
C ILE A 227 -4.94 -5.81 -2.05
N CYS A 228 -5.99 -5.35 -1.39
CA CYS A 228 -6.48 -5.86 -0.11
C CYS A 228 -7.87 -6.47 -0.32
N LEU A 229 -8.02 -7.75 -0.08
CA LEU A 229 -9.31 -8.40 0.08
C LEU A 229 -9.67 -8.34 1.55
N ALA A 230 -10.67 -7.55 1.89
CA ALA A 230 -11.22 -7.45 3.22
C ALA A 230 -12.59 -8.14 3.29
N SER A 231 -12.91 -8.74 4.44
CA SER A 231 -14.20 -9.37 4.66
C SER A 231 -14.80 -9.01 6.03
N ALA A 232 -16.12 -9.05 6.11
CA ALA A 232 -16.89 -8.70 7.32
C ALA A 232 -18.18 -9.49 7.42
N PRO A 233 -18.72 -9.74 8.64
CA PRO A 233 -19.94 -10.51 8.83
C PRO A 233 -21.21 -9.75 8.41
N THR A 234 -21.19 -8.43 8.39
CA THR A 234 -22.32 -7.58 7.99
C THR A 234 -21.85 -6.42 7.13
N GLN A 235 -22.78 -5.78 6.43
CA GLN A 235 -22.50 -4.61 5.61
C GLN A 235 -21.99 -3.42 6.44
N GLU A 236 -22.52 -3.25 7.67
CA GLU A 236 -22.06 -2.21 8.61
C GLU A 236 -20.60 -2.45 9.02
N LYS A 237 -20.26 -3.71 9.34
CA LYS A 237 -18.88 -4.10 9.67
C LYS A 237 -17.95 -3.98 8.47
N ALA A 238 -18.44 -4.17 7.24
CA ALA A 238 -17.66 -3.90 6.04
C ALA A 238 -17.36 -2.38 5.89
N ALA A 239 -18.31 -1.51 6.24
CA ALA A 239 -18.08 -0.07 6.26
C ALA A 239 -17.09 0.35 7.35
N GLU A 240 -17.15 -0.26 8.56
CA GLU A 240 -16.15 -0.02 9.62
C GLU A 240 -14.74 -0.49 9.18
N ALA A 241 -14.65 -1.63 8.50
CA ALA A 241 -13.39 -2.14 7.96
C ALA A 241 -12.80 -1.19 6.91
N ALA A 242 -13.64 -0.66 6.02
CA ALA A 242 -13.22 0.32 5.03
C ALA A 242 -12.74 1.63 5.69
N ALA A 243 -13.46 2.15 6.69
CA ALA A 243 -13.04 3.34 7.45
C ALA A 243 -11.70 3.11 8.20
N TYR A 244 -11.45 1.89 8.67
CA TYR A 244 -10.15 1.57 9.26
C TYR A 244 -9.03 1.59 8.21
N LEU A 245 -9.26 1.05 7.00
CA LEU A 245 -8.29 1.13 5.91
C LEU A 245 -8.02 2.58 5.47
N GLU A 246 -9.01 3.49 5.56
CA GLU A 246 -8.76 4.93 5.38
C GLU A 246 -7.80 5.48 6.44
N THR A 247 -7.98 5.08 7.71
CA THR A 247 -7.08 5.47 8.80
C THR A 247 -5.66 4.96 8.54
N VAL A 248 -5.52 3.69 8.10
CA VAL A 248 -4.25 3.10 7.69
C VAL A 248 -3.61 3.92 6.56
N CYS A 249 -4.38 4.30 5.54
CA CYS A 249 -3.90 5.14 4.44
C CYS A 249 -3.38 6.49 4.94
N GLY A 250 -4.09 7.14 5.85
CA GLY A 250 -3.68 8.40 6.47
C GLY A 250 -2.36 8.29 7.25
N LEU A 251 -2.20 7.23 8.05
CA LEU A 251 -0.95 6.95 8.77
C LEU A 251 0.23 6.70 7.82
N LEU A 252 0.01 5.86 6.81
CA LEU A 252 1.03 5.53 5.83
C LEU A 252 1.41 6.71 4.94
N SER A 253 0.46 7.60 4.61
CA SER A 253 0.75 8.84 3.87
C SER A 253 1.73 9.76 4.61
N GLN A 254 1.71 9.76 5.94
CA GLN A 254 2.68 10.50 6.75
C GLN A 254 4.07 9.85 6.72
N LEU A 255 4.13 8.51 6.74
CA LEU A 255 5.40 7.76 6.68
C LEU A 255 6.06 7.85 5.30
N TYR A 256 5.26 7.86 4.23
CA TYR A 256 5.72 7.99 2.85
C TYR A 256 5.65 9.45 2.35
N SER A 257 6.01 10.42 3.22
CA SER A 257 6.00 11.85 2.90
C SER A 257 6.83 12.14 1.65
N GLY A 258 6.26 12.88 0.69
CA GLY A 258 6.86 13.14 -0.63
C GLY A 258 6.32 12.25 -1.77
N ARG A 259 5.46 11.28 -1.47
CA ARG A 259 4.76 10.43 -2.46
C ARG A 259 3.25 10.53 -2.28
N ASN A 260 2.51 10.44 -3.37
CA ASN A 260 1.06 10.38 -3.28
C ASN A 260 0.62 8.93 -3.09
N LEU A 261 0.01 8.65 -1.94
CA LEU A 261 -0.61 7.37 -1.64
C LEU A 261 -2.12 7.50 -1.88
N TYR A 262 -2.63 6.73 -2.84
CA TYR A 262 -4.06 6.66 -3.16
C TYR A 262 -4.67 5.40 -2.58
N LEU A 263 -5.94 5.49 -2.16
CA LEU A 263 -6.74 4.36 -1.71
C LEU A 263 -8.09 4.36 -2.40
N SER A 264 -8.42 3.28 -3.05
CA SER A 264 -9.71 3.12 -3.74
C SER A 264 -10.44 1.88 -3.26
N PHE A 265 -11.77 1.93 -3.26
CA PHE A 265 -12.65 0.86 -2.79
C PHE A 265 -13.64 0.46 -3.86
N GLY A 266 -13.74 -0.86 -4.10
CA GLY A 266 -14.89 -1.49 -4.75
C GLY A 266 -16.05 -1.66 -3.76
N ARG A 267 -17.21 -2.06 -4.25
CA ARG A 267 -18.38 -2.34 -3.41
C ARG A 267 -18.22 -3.68 -2.68
N PRO A 268 -18.80 -3.82 -1.48
CA PRO A 268 -18.91 -5.10 -0.80
C PRO A 268 -19.95 -6.01 -1.49
N TYR A 269 -19.62 -7.31 -1.55
CA TYR A 269 -20.45 -8.35 -2.15
C TYR A 269 -20.49 -9.59 -1.24
N ALA A 270 -21.63 -10.30 -1.25
CA ALA A 270 -21.77 -11.54 -0.52
C ALA A 270 -21.13 -12.73 -1.27
N ASP A 271 -21.27 -12.77 -2.59
CA ASP A 271 -20.75 -13.89 -3.39
C ASP A 271 -19.26 -13.74 -3.68
N VAL A 272 -18.51 -14.83 -3.56
CA VAL A 272 -17.06 -14.89 -3.86
C VAL A 272 -16.79 -14.57 -5.33
N GLU A 273 -17.67 -14.96 -6.22
CA GLU A 273 -17.59 -14.69 -7.66
C GLU A 273 -17.55 -13.18 -7.97
N GLN A 274 -18.20 -12.37 -7.13
CA GLN A 274 -18.29 -10.92 -7.31
C GLN A 274 -17.08 -10.16 -6.78
N ILE A 275 -16.11 -10.82 -6.14
CA ILE A 275 -14.87 -10.20 -5.69
C ILE A 275 -14.10 -9.61 -6.88
N LYS A 276 -14.11 -10.29 -8.03
CA LYS A 276 -13.51 -9.78 -9.28
C LYS A 276 -14.16 -8.48 -9.74
N ILE A 277 -15.49 -8.37 -9.56
CA ILE A 277 -16.23 -7.13 -9.86
C ILE A 277 -15.79 -6.02 -8.90
N SER A 278 -15.69 -6.32 -7.60
CA SER A 278 -15.21 -5.35 -6.60
C SER A 278 -13.80 -4.82 -6.94
N TYR A 279 -12.92 -5.70 -7.42
CA TYR A 279 -11.58 -5.31 -7.87
C TYR A 279 -11.62 -4.38 -9.09
N GLN A 280 -12.41 -4.73 -10.11
CA GLN A 280 -12.57 -3.88 -11.30
C GLN A 280 -13.15 -2.51 -10.96
N GLU A 281 -14.07 -2.45 -10.00
CA GLU A 281 -14.65 -1.21 -9.48
C GLU A 281 -13.61 -0.35 -8.78
N ALA A 282 -12.80 -0.96 -7.88
CA ALA A 282 -11.72 -0.24 -7.21
C ALA A 282 -10.69 0.31 -8.20
N GLN A 283 -10.32 -0.47 -9.22
CA GLN A 283 -9.40 -0.01 -10.27
C GLN A 283 -9.97 1.15 -11.09
N LYS A 284 -11.25 1.06 -11.50
CA LYS A 284 -11.93 2.14 -12.24
C LYS A 284 -11.98 3.42 -11.42
N ALA A 285 -12.29 3.29 -10.11
CA ALA A 285 -12.31 4.43 -9.20
C ALA A 285 -10.92 5.07 -9.07
N LEU A 286 -9.87 4.26 -8.89
CA LEU A 286 -8.49 4.72 -8.78
C LEU A 286 -8.04 5.47 -10.05
N LEU A 287 -8.28 4.87 -11.22
CA LEU A 287 -7.87 5.45 -12.51
C LEU A 287 -8.52 6.81 -12.73
N LEU A 288 -9.85 6.89 -12.55
CA LEU A 288 -10.58 8.12 -12.69
C LEU A 288 -10.10 9.21 -11.72
N TRP A 289 -9.88 8.83 -10.47
CA TRP A 289 -9.49 9.77 -9.41
C TRP A 289 -8.12 10.38 -9.64
N LYS A 290 -7.17 9.58 -10.10
CA LYS A 290 -5.84 10.05 -10.52
C LYS A 290 -5.92 11.00 -11.70
N LYS A 291 -6.73 10.64 -12.70
CA LYS A 291 -6.96 11.45 -13.90
C LYS A 291 -7.53 12.82 -13.56
N MET A 292 -8.47 12.88 -12.60
CA MET A 292 -9.11 14.14 -12.17
C MET A 292 -8.22 15.04 -11.30
N GLY A 293 -7.03 14.61 -10.92
CA GLY A 293 -6.10 15.39 -10.10
C GLY A 293 -6.68 15.85 -8.76
N ARG A 294 -7.62 15.08 -8.18
CA ARG A 294 -8.28 15.44 -6.92
C ARG A 294 -7.30 15.45 -5.76
N SER A 295 -7.42 16.44 -4.89
CA SER A 295 -6.59 16.59 -3.68
C SER A 295 -6.85 15.51 -2.62
N ASN A 296 -8.07 14.94 -2.58
CA ASN A 296 -8.38 13.80 -1.72
C ASN A 296 -7.88 12.52 -2.39
N HIS A 297 -7.07 11.76 -1.68
CA HIS A 297 -6.44 10.54 -2.18
C HIS A 297 -7.27 9.26 -1.93
N ILE A 298 -8.48 9.39 -1.37
CA ILE A 298 -9.37 8.27 -1.05
C ILE A 298 -10.64 8.37 -1.90
N VAL A 299 -11.02 7.25 -2.54
CA VAL A 299 -12.18 7.18 -3.41
C VAL A 299 -12.95 5.87 -3.27
N TYR A 300 -14.27 5.96 -3.19
CA TYR A 300 -15.20 4.83 -3.24
C TYR A 300 -15.87 4.76 -4.60
N TYR A 301 -15.88 3.58 -5.23
CA TYR A 301 -16.62 3.38 -6.48
C TYR A 301 -18.10 3.75 -6.34
N SER A 302 -18.72 3.48 -5.17
CA SER A 302 -20.10 3.83 -4.87
C SER A 302 -20.39 5.34 -4.94
N GLN A 303 -19.36 6.18 -4.71
CA GLN A 303 -19.47 7.65 -4.67
C GLN A 303 -19.19 8.32 -6.01
N LEU A 304 -18.89 7.56 -7.06
CA LEU A 304 -18.53 8.12 -8.37
C LEU A 304 -19.73 8.70 -9.14
N GLY A 305 -20.97 8.58 -8.62
CA GLY A 305 -22.14 9.18 -9.23
C GLY A 305 -22.34 8.75 -10.69
N LEU A 306 -22.45 9.73 -11.60
CA LEU A 306 -22.67 9.52 -13.03
C LEU A 306 -21.58 8.69 -13.71
N TYR A 307 -20.32 8.79 -13.28
CA TYR A 307 -19.22 8.01 -13.87
C TYR A 307 -19.46 6.49 -13.81
N ARG A 308 -20.22 6.00 -12.81
CA ARG A 308 -20.59 4.59 -12.74
C ARG A 308 -21.45 4.12 -13.91
N LEU A 309 -22.30 5.01 -14.43
CA LEU A 309 -23.12 4.75 -15.63
C LEU A 309 -22.24 4.80 -16.88
N LEU A 310 -21.38 5.81 -16.99
CA LEU A 310 -20.44 5.94 -18.12
C LEU A 310 -19.52 4.73 -18.26
N PHE A 311 -19.08 4.11 -17.15
CA PHE A 311 -18.32 2.87 -17.17
C PHE A 311 -19.08 1.65 -17.72
N LYS A 312 -20.41 1.72 -17.84
CA LYS A 312 -21.25 0.63 -18.38
C LYS A 312 -21.55 0.78 -19.88
N ILE A 313 -21.21 1.93 -20.45
CA ILE A 313 -21.37 2.20 -21.87
C ILE A 313 -20.10 1.71 -22.57
N ASP A 314 -20.25 0.64 -23.36
CA ASP A 314 -19.13 0.04 -24.10
C ASP A 314 -18.76 0.88 -25.32
N ASP A 315 -19.76 1.42 -25.99
CA ASP A 315 -19.56 2.32 -27.14
C ASP A 315 -19.16 3.72 -26.67
N LYS A 316 -17.89 4.04 -26.84
CA LYS A 316 -17.36 5.35 -26.51
C LYS A 316 -17.80 6.45 -27.46
N GLU A 317 -18.19 6.08 -28.68
CA GLU A 317 -18.68 7.02 -29.67
C GLU A 317 -20.04 7.59 -29.27
N GLU A 318 -20.93 6.77 -28.70
CA GLU A 318 -22.20 7.21 -28.14
C GLU A 318 -22.00 8.31 -27.05
N ILE A 319 -20.99 8.13 -26.18
CA ILE A 319 -20.66 9.14 -25.16
C ILE A 319 -20.13 10.42 -25.83
N ARG A 320 -19.35 10.30 -26.90
CA ARG A 320 -18.78 11.43 -27.64
C ARG A 320 -19.90 12.20 -28.36
N GLU A 321 -20.80 11.52 -29.06
CA GLU A 321 -21.95 12.12 -29.73
C GLU A 321 -22.84 12.87 -28.72
N TYR A 322 -23.11 12.28 -27.56
CA TYR A 322 -23.91 12.87 -26.51
C TYR A 322 -23.36 14.23 -26.04
N TYR A 323 -22.07 14.32 -25.69
CA TYR A 323 -21.53 15.61 -25.25
C TYR A 323 -21.33 16.60 -26.40
N HIS A 324 -21.00 16.12 -27.59
CA HIS A 324 -20.91 17.00 -28.77
C HIS A 324 -22.27 17.61 -29.16
N TYR A 325 -23.35 16.84 -29.07
CA TYR A 325 -24.69 17.36 -29.30
C TYR A 325 -25.01 18.53 -28.37
N ASN A 326 -24.68 18.43 -27.11
CA ASN A 326 -25.03 19.45 -26.11
C ASN A 326 -24.02 20.61 -26.01
N LEU A 327 -22.72 20.33 -26.20
CA LEU A 327 -21.64 21.28 -25.95
C LEU A 327 -20.86 21.68 -27.21
N GLY A 328 -21.09 21.03 -28.34
CA GLY A 328 -20.30 21.19 -29.56
C GLY A 328 -20.22 22.62 -30.07
N VAL A 329 -21.31 23.37 -29.96
CA VAL A 329 -21.35 24.79 -30.38
C VAL A 329 -20.42 25.64 -29.50
N LEU A 330 -20.38 25.39 -28.19
CA LEU A 330 -19.49 26.10 -27.27
C LEU A 330 -18.02 25.70 -27.51
N LEU A 331 -17.74 24.41 -27.70
CA LEU A 331 -16.41 23.92 -28.03
C LEU A 331 -15.88 24.57 -29.32
N GLN A 332 -16.68 24.63 -30.34
CA GLN A 332 -16.32 25.25 -31.60
C GLN A 332 -16.10 26.77 -31.45
N HIS A 333 -16.96 27.46 -30.68
CA HIS A 333 -16.82 28.88 -30.41
C HIS A 333 -15.53 29.17 -29.65
N ASP A 334 -15.24 28.44 -28.59
CA ASP A 334 -14.05 28.63 -27.77
C ASP A 334 -12.75 28.40 -28.58
N SER A 335 -12.74 27.33 -29.42
CA SER A 335 -11.60 27.03 -30.30
C SER A 335 -11.35 28.16 -31.35
N LYS A 336 -12.43 28.77 -31.93
CA LYS A 336 -12.30 29.80 -32.95
C LYS A 336 -11.95 31.16 -32.38
N ASN A 337 -12.48 31.52 -31.21
CA ASN A 337 -12.40 32.86 -30.65
C ASN A 337 -11.42 32.95 -29.44
N ASN A 338 -10.74 31.86 -29.10
CA ASN A 338 -9.89 31.76 -27.92
C ASN A 338 -10.64 32.24 -26.65
N SER A 339 -11.90 31.82 -26.52
CA SER A 339 -12.78 32.15 -25.40
C SER A 339 -12.88 30.97 -24.41
N GLU A 340 -13.48 31.21 -23.25
CA GLU A 340 -13.59 30.25 -22.14
C GLU A 340 -15.08 30.07 -21.74
N LEU A 341 -15.97 29.96 -22.73
CA LEU A 341 -17.40 29.85 -22.46
C LEU A 341 -17.77 28.52 -21.83
N LEU A 342 -17.14 27.44 -22.27
CA LEU A 342 -17.35 26.11 -21.67
C LEU A 342 -16.93 26.08 -20.21
N GLU A 343 -15.76 26.64 -19.89
CA GLU A 343 -15.29 26.72 -18.49
C GLU A 343 -16.19 27.64 -17.66
N THR A 344 -16.69 28.73 -18.25
CA THR A 344 -17.66 29.62 -17.61
C THR A 344 -18.95 28.87 -17.28
N LEU A 345 -19.47 28.08 -18.23
CA LEU A 345 -20.66 27.24 -18.02
C LEU A 345 -20.41 26.19 -16.94
N ARG A 346 -19.26 25.50 -16.97
CA ARG A 346 -18.85 24.51 -15.97
C ARG A 346 -18.92 25.10 -14.57
N GLN A 347 -18.25 26.21 -14.34
CA GLN A 347 -18.21 26.86 -13.02
C GLN A 347 -19.59 27.37 -12.59
N TYR A 348 -20.39 27.88 -13.53
CA TYR A 348 -21.74 28.30 -13.25
C TYR A 348 -22.64 27.15 -12.76
N LEU A 349 -22.56 25.99 -13.41
CA LEU A 349 -23.31 24.80 -13.05
C LEU A 349 -22.82 24.22 -11.71
N TYR A 350 -21.52 24.16 -11.49
CA TYR A 350 -20.93 23.66 -10.22
C TYR A 350 -21.23 24.59 -9.04
N CYS A 351 -21.32 25.89 -9.27
CA CYS A 351 -21.76 26.86 -8.27
C CYS A 351 -23.29 26.93 -8.12
N ASN A 352 -24.02 25.98 -8.71
CA ASN A 352 -25.48 25.89 -8.67
C ASN A 352 -26.20 27.18 -9.14
N GLY A 353 -25.65 27.83 -10.18
CA GLY A 353 -26.23 29.09 -10.74
C GLY A 353 -25.95 30.35 -9.89
N ASN A 354 -25.11 30.26 -8.87
CA ASN A 354 -24.79 31.40 -8.02
C ASN A 354 -23.74 32.31 -8.67
N LEU A 355 -24.19 33.48 -9.16
CA LEU A 355 -23.34 34.43 -9.86
C LEU A 355 -22.15 34.95 -9.06
N VAL A 356 -22.32 35.15 -7.75
CA VAL A 356 -21.21 35.62 -6.87
C VAL A 356 -20.16 34.57 -6.74
N LYS A 357 -20.51 33.33 -6.39
CA LYS A 357 -19.58 32.22 -6.28
C LYS A 357 -18.88 31.93 -7.61
N THR A 358 -19.62 31.95 -8.72
CA THR A 358 -19.08 31.72 -10.06
C THR A 358 -18.08 32.79 -10.47
N SER A 359 -18.38 34.07 -10.26
CA SER A 359 -17.45 35.15 -10.59
C SER A 359 -16.17 35.10 -9.76
N GLN A 360 -16.27 34.71 -8.48
CA GLN A 360 -15.12 34.48 -7.63
C GLN A 360 -14.26 33.28 -8.09
N ALA A 361 -14.91 32.17 -8.44
CA ALA A 361 -14.23 30.96 -8.89
C ALA A 361 -13.46 31.18 -10.21
N LEU A 362 -14.01 32.02 -11.10
CA LEU A 362 -13.39 32.39 -12.39
C LEU A 362 -12.45 33.60 -12.30
N PHE A 363 -12.34 34.26 -11.15
CA PHE A 363 -11.57 35.49 -10.97
C PHE A 363 -11.95 36.61 -11.95
N ILE A 364 -13.28 36.75 -12.30
CA ILE A 364 -13.78 37.76 -13.21
C ILE A 364 -14.84 38.68 -12.55
N HIS A 365 -15.03 39.88 -13.13
CA HIS A 365 -16.09 40.75 -12.64
C HIS A 365 -17.48 40.21 -13.00
N ARG A 366 -18.47 40.46 -12.15
CA ARG A 366 -19.85 40.01 -12.32
C ARG A 366 -20.43 40.39 -13.69
N ASN A 367 -20.14 41.56 -14.20
CA ASN A 367 -20.65 42.01 -15.51
C ASN A 367 -20.05 41.17 -16.66
N THR A 368 -18.79 40.81 -16.57
CA THR A 368 -18.13 39.88 -17.52
C THR A 368 -18.78 38.51 -17.49
N LEU A 369 -19.08 38.01 -16.30
CA LEU A 369 -19.80 36.74 -16.14
C LEU A 369 -21.16 36.79 -16.79
N LEU A 370 -21.96 37.83 -16.52
CA LEU A 370 -23.30 38.01 -17.14
C LEU A 370 -23.23 38.07 -18.65
N TYR A 371 -22.26 38.79 -19.20
CA TYR A 371 -22.01 38.83 -20.64
C TYR A 371 -21.71 37.44 -21.21
N ARG A 372 -20.80 36.71 -20.61
CA ARG A 372 -20.47 35.33 -21.04
C ARG A 372 -21.67 34.38 -20.93
N LEU A 373 -22.47 34.48 -19.87
CA LEU A 373 -23.66 33.64 -19.69
C LEU A 373 -24.74 33.97 -20.75
N ASN A 374 -24.90 35.22 -21.13
CA ASN A 374 -25.80 35.57 -22.21
C ASN A 374 -25.30 35.01 -23.56
N GLN A 375 -24.02 35.13 -23.87
CA GLN A 375 -23.46 34.49 -25.05
C GLN A 375 -23.70 32.96 -25.06
N ILE A 376 -23.55 32.29 -23.92
CA ILE A 376 -23.81 30.86 -23.79
C ILE A 376 -25.27 30.54 -24.09
N ARG A 377 -26.23 31.33 -23.56
CA ARG A 377 -27.67 31.17 -23.84
C ARG A 377 -27.98 31.36 -25.33
N ASP A 378 -27.41 32.39 -25.93
CA ASP A 378 -27.62 32.71 -27.36
C ASP A 378 -27.07 31.59 -28.25
N LEU A 379 -25.87 31.07 -27.94
CA LEU A 379 -25.23 30.00 -28.71
C LEU A 379 -25.95 28.65 -28.56
N LEU A 380 -26.41 28.32 -27.36
CA LEU A 380 -27.10 27.05 -27.09
C LEU A 380 -28.57 27.11 -27.53
N GLY A 381 -29.17 28.31 -27.62
CA GLY A 381 -30.60 28.46 -27.87
C GLY A 381 -31.50 27.86 -26.80
N ARG A 382 -30.97 27.69 -25.58
CA ARG A 382 -31.62 26.97 -24.47
C ARG A 382 -31.50 27.77 -23.16
N ASP A 383 -32.51 27.63 -22.31
CA ASP A 383 -32.47 28.21 -20.99
C ASP A 383 -31.58 27.37 -20.05
N ILE A 384 -30.38 27.88 -19.75
CA ILE A 384 -29.40 27.20 -18.86
C ILE A 384 -29.84 27.21 -17.40
N ASP A 385 -30.95 27.88 -17.04
CA ASP A 385 -31.50 27.87 -15.68
C ASP A 385 -32.62 26.84 -15.52
N ASP A 386 -33.12 26.28 -16.62
CA ASP A 386 -34.06 25.16 -16.61
C ASP A 386 -33.37 23.91 -16.00
N ALA A 387 -34.08 23.21 -15.11
CA ALA A 387 -33.54 22.09 -14.36
C ALA A 387 -33.06 20.91 -15.22
N LEU A 388 -33.82 20.57 -16.29
CA LEU A 388 -33.47 19.48 -17.19
C LEU A 388 -32.31 19.86 -18.10
N VAL A 389 -32.30 21.09 -18.61
CA VAL A 389 -31.19 21.62 -19.41
C VAL A 389 -29.90 21.63 -18.60
N ARG A 390 -29.95 22.05 -17.34
CA ARG A 390 -28.81 22.02 -16.43
C ARG A 390 -28.28 20.60 -16.22
N LEU A 391 -29.18 19.64 -16.03
CA LEU A 391 -28.81 18.24 -15.87
C LEU A 391 -28.11 17.71 -17.12
N GLU A 392 -28.63 17.98 -18.30
CA GLU A 392 -28.07 17.57 -19.58
C GLU A 392 -26.70 18.19 -19.84
N LEU A 393 -26.57 19.51 -19.60
CA LEU A 393 -25.29 20.22 -19.76
C LEU A 393 -24.23 19.73 -18.78
N LEU A 394 -24.61 19.52 -17.50
CA LEU A 394 -23.69 19.01 -16.47
C LEU A 394 -23.26 17.59 -16.78
N SER A 395 -24.18 16.70 -17.17
CA SER A 395 -23.84 15.32 -17.54
C SER A 395 -22.98 15.27 -18.82
N SER A 396 -23.18 16.19 -19.77
CA SER A 396 -22.32 16.29 -20.94
C SER A 396 -20.90 16.77 -20.61
N ILE A 397 -20.74 17.69 -19.66
CA ILE A 397 -19.43 18.10 -19.17
C ILE A 397 -18.72 16.92 -18.51
N VAL A 398 -19.42 16.16 -17.66
CA VAL A 398 -18.88 14.94 -17.02
C VAL A 398 -18.51 13.88 -18.05
N ALA A 399 -19.33 13.70 -19.09
CA ALA A 399 -19.07 12.75 -20.18
C ALA A 399 -17.83 13.13 -21.00
N LYS A 400 -17.66 14.44 -21.28
CA LYS A 400 -16.46 14.97 -21.93
C LYS A 400 -15.21 14.70 -21.10
N ASP A 401 -15.24 15.08 -19.82
CA ASP A 401 -14.10 14.86 -18.89
C ASP A 401 -13.73 13.37 -18.78
N TYR A 402 -14.72 12.48 -18.83
CA TYR A 402 -14.49 11.04 -18.83
C TYR A 402 -13.72 10.53 -20.04
N LEU A 403 -13.94 11.10 -21.24
CA LEU A 403 -13.31 10.64 -22.49
C LEU A 403 -12.01 11.38 -22.83
N GLU A 404 -11.94 12.69 -22.60
CA GLU A 404 -10.89 13.53 -23.17
C GLU A 404 -9.72 13.85 -22.21
N GLU A 405 -9.92 13.71 -20.91
CA GLU A 405 -8.84 13.80 -19.94
C GLU A 405 -8.12 12.46 -19.79
#